data_8682d77de4232607de47c5c25f521dcf
#
_entry.id   8682d77de4232607de47c5c25f521dcf
#
_cell.length_a   1.000
_cell.length_b   1.000
_cell.length_c   1.000
_cell.angle_alpha   90.00
_cell.angle_beta   90.00
_cell.angle_gamma   90.00
#
_symmetry.space_group_name_H-M   'P 1'
#
loop_
_entity.id
_entity.type
_entity.pdbx_description
1 polymer ?
#
loop_
_entity_poly.entity_id
_entity_poly.type
_entity_poly.pdbx_seq_one_letter_code
_entity_poly.pdbx_strand_id
1 'polypeptide(L)'
;GDVYKRQSEDNAEARHKSPSHKKKKKKSMRNDRPRDDENQTSEPVIPEIDMSSLNDLEEDNAAFVFLKGLVEEMGIELDVVGKTDGTDLFFLLEGKDSGTVIGKRGATLDAIQYLTSLVVNKGNGEYIRVVVDAENYRAKREKALEKLAKRLAEKVVRSRRPFKLEPMNPYERKIIHATLQKDPRVTTKSEGQDPYRRIHIELK
;
A
#
# COMPACT_ATOMS: atom_id res chain seq x y z
N GLY A 1 7.99 55.99 -16.41
CA GLY A 1 9.19 56.53 -15.86
C GLY A 1 10.16 55.41 -15.58
N ASP A 2 10.95 55.18 -16.44
CA ASP A 2 12.39 55.13 -16.64
C ASP A 2 13.22 55.13 -15.34
N VAL A 3 14.24 54.42 -15.46
CA VAL A 3 15.59 54.48 -14.92
C VAL A 3 16.03 53.10 -14.38
N TYR A 4 16.86 52.43 -15.11
CA TYR A 4 18.26 52.19 -14.82
C TYR A 4 18.95 51.52 -16.00
N LYS A 5 19.80 52.33 -16.60
CA LYS A 5 20.85 51.93 -17.54
C LYS A 5 22.20 51.90 -16.83
N ARG A 6 23.02 50.91 -17.19
CA ARG A 6 24.47 50.89 -17.34
C ARG A 6 25.36 51.17 -16.13
N GLN A 7 26.27 50.24 -15.89
CA GLN A 7 27.71 50.52 -16.06
C GLN A 7 28.47 49.22 -16.33
N SER A 8 29.16 49.30 -17.42
CA SER A 8 30.16 48.42 -17.96
C SER A 8 31.54 48.79 -17.44
N GLU A 9 32.44 47.83 -17.57
CA GLU A 9 33.87 47.96 -17.92
C GLU A 9 34.93 48.00 -16.82
N ASP A 10 35.85 47.09 -17.08
CA ASP A 10 37.31 47.09 -16.89
C ASP A 10 37.92 46.77 -15.54
N ASN A 11 38.61 45.64 -15.44
CA ASN A 11 40.06 45.68 -15.43
C ASN A 11 40.72 44.30 -15.66
N ALA A 12 41.76 44.35 -16.44
CA ALA A 12 42.56 43.25 -16.94
C ALA A 12 43.68 42.84 -15.97
N GLU A 13 44.17 41.63 -16.19
CA GLU A 13 45.54 41.12 -15.96
C GLU A 13 46.15 41.09 -14.54
N ALA A 14 46.30 39.88 -14.04
CA ALA A 14 47.57 39.47 -13.42
C ALA A 14 47.76 37.94 -13.53
N ARG A 15 48.68 37.53 -14.40
CA ARG A 15 49.22 36.19 -14.51
C ARG A 15 50.02 35.84 -13.25
N HIS A 16 49.70 34.72 -12.59
CA HIS A 16 50.71 33.99 -11.80
C HIS A 16 50.55 32.48 -12.01
N LYS A 17 51.71 31.89 -12.41
CA LYS A 17 51.94 30.48 -12.69
C LYS A 17 51.97 29.65 -11.40
N SER A 18 51.26 28.50 -11.43
CA SER A 18 51.61 27.15 -10.94
C SER A 18 52.07 26.95 -9.49
N PRO A 19 51.80 25.79 -8.85
CA PRO A 19 52.19 24.48 -9.38
C PRO A 19 51.14 23.36 -9.23
N SER A 20 51.35 22.37 -10.09
CA SER A 20 50.63 21.12 -10.18
C SER A 20 50.64 20.30 -8.87
N HIS A 21 49.50 20.15 -8.23
CA HIS A 21 49.31 19.10 -7.24
C HIS A 21 48.52 17.95 -7.84
N LYS A 22 49.19 16.80 -8.03
CA LYS A 22 48.61 15.52 -8.34
C LYS A 22 47.58 15.14 -7.29
N LYS A 23 46.29 15.35 -7.58
CA LYS A 23 45.20 14.79 -6.78
C LYS A 23 45.13 13.31 -7.02
N LYS A 24 45.64 12.52 -6.05
CA LYS A 24 45.33 11.12 -5.90
C LYS A 24 43.80 10.94 -5.88
N LYS A 25 43.24 10.28 -6.91
CA LYS A 25 41.87 9.76 -6.90
C LYS A 25 41.76 8.76 -5.75
N LYS A 26 41.21 9.17 -4.62
CA LYS A 26 40.63 8.24 -3.65
C LYS A 26 39.41 7.62 -4.33
N LYS A 27 39.54 6.37 -4.73
CA LYS A 27 38.42 5.49 -5.05
C LYS A 27 37.59 5.36 -3.77
N SER A 28 36.48 6.11 -3.66
CA SER A 28 35.48 5.82 -2.66
C SER A 28 34.84 4.48 -3.07
N MET A 29 35.19 3.45 -2.36
CA MET A 29 34.42 2.20 -2.36
C MET A 29 33.03 2.59 -1.86
N ARG A 30 32.08 2.74 -2.78
CA ARG A 30 30.66 2.65 -2.45
C ARG A 30 30.42 1.24 -1.95
N ASN A 31 30.17 1.17 -0.67
CA ASN A 31 29.70 -0.02 0.00
C ASN A 31 28.24 -0.22 -0.46
N ASP A 32 28.07 -0.87 -1.62
CA ASP A 32 26.78 -1.43 -2.02
C ASP A 32 26.51 -2.65 -1.13
N ARG A 33 26.16 -2.39 0.14
CA ARG A 33 25.42 -3.38 0.91
C ARG A 33 24.02 -3.39 0.34
N PRO A 34 23.48 -4.56 -0.05
CA PRO A 34 22.06 -4.69 -0.26
C PRO A 34 21.38 -4.15 1.00
N ARG A 35 20.53 -3.17 0.87
CA ARG A 35 19.58 -2.83 1.92
C ARG A 35 18.61 -4.00 1.92
N ASP A 36 18.83 -4.90 2.84
CA ASP A 36 17.82 -5.85 3.25
C ASP A 36 16.63 -4.99 3.72
N ASP A 37 15.62 -4.89 2.88
CA ASP A 37 14.31 -4.32 3.20
C ASP A 37 13.60 -5.27 4.19
N GLU A 38 14.23 -5.51 5.33
CA GLU A 38 13.59 -6.09 6.51
C GLU A 38 12.85 -5.00 7.29
N ASN A 39 12.00 -4.23 6.63
CA ASN A 39 10.87 -3.64 7.30
C ASN A 39 9.68 -4.56 7.04
N GLN A 40 9.69 -5.72 7.70
CA GLN A 40 8.54 -6.57 7.87
C GLN A 40 7.55 -5.86 8.81
N THR A 41 6.89 -4.82 8.33
CA THR A 41 5.52 -4.59 8.73
C THR A 41 4.73 -5.74 8.09
N SER A 42 4.69 -6.85 8.79
CA SER A 42 3.71 -7.89 8.53
C SER A 42 2.36 -7.27 8.83
N GLU A 43 1.76 -6.63 7.81
CA GLU A 43 0.32 -6.40 7.86
C GLU A 43 -0.27 -7.78 8.07
N PRO A 44 -1.04 -7.98 9.16
CA PRO A 44 -1.55 -9.29 9.48
C PRO A 44 -2.40 -9.77 8.31
N VAL A 45 -2.14 -10.98 7.86
CA VAL A 45 -3.10 -11.76 7.05
C VAL A 45 -4.39 -11.69 7.85
N ILE A 46 -5.42 -11.03 7.31
CA ILE A 46 -6.72 -10.98 7.96
C ILE A 46 -7.38 -12.32 7.62
N PRO A 47 -7.42 -13.28 8.56
CA PRO A 47 -8.13 -14.53 8.33
C PRO A 47 -9.60 -14.21 8.07
N GLU A 48 -10.33 -15.10 7.39
CA GLU A 48 -11.79 -15.06 7.42
C GLU A 48 -12.21 -14.98 8.90
N ILE A 49 -12.78 -13.85 9.31
CA ILE A 49 -13.14 -13.61 10.70
C ILE A 49 -14.43 -14.38 10.94
N ASP A 50 -14.37 -15.39 11.79
CA ASP A 50 -15.59 -16.04 12.25
C ASP A 50 -16.29 -15.13 13.26
N MET A 51 -17.17 -14.29 12.73
CA MET A 51 -17.96 -13.32 13.53
C MET A 51 -18.91 -14.02 14.52
N SER A 52 -19.17 -15.33 14.37
CA SER A 52 -20.12 -16.05 15.24
C SER A 52 -19.57 -16.33 16.64
N SER A 53 -18.25 -16.35 16.80
CA SER A 53 -17.56 -16.57 18.06
C SER A 53 -17.26 -15.30 18.84
N LEU A 54 -17.55 -14.13 18.27
CA LEU A 54 -17.25 -12.81 18.85
C LEU A 54 -18.47 -12.24 19.59
N ASN A 55 -18.20 -11.42 20.63
CA ASN A 55 -19.24 -10.71 21.34
C ASN A 55 -19.76 -9.50 20.54
N ASP A 56 -21.03 -9.16 20.71
CA ASP A 56 -21.60 -7.95 20.11
C ASP A 56 -20.96 -6.71 20.74
N LEU A 57 -20.65 -5.74 19.91
CA LEU A 57 -20.13 -4.46 20.34
C LEU A 57 -21.28 -3.51 20.66
N GLU A 58 -21.16 -2.74 21.74
CA GLU A 58 -22.15 -1.74 22.14
C GLU A 58 -22.22 -0.61 21.08
N GLU A 59 -23.45 -0.15 20.78
CA GLU A 59 -23.67 0.85 19.73
C GLU A 59 -23.14 2.26 20.07
N ASP A 60 -22.83 2.53 21.32
CA ASP A 60 -22.20 3.76 21.80
C ASP A 60 -20.68 3.78 21.64
N ASN A 61 -20.07 2.66 21.20
CA ASN A 61 -18.65 2.60 20.91
C ASN A 61 -18.27 3.63 19.84
N ALA A 62 -17.18 4.37 20.06
CA ALA A 62 -16.72 5.44 19.17
C ALA A 62 -16.53 5.00 17.71
N ALA A 63 -16.05 3.76 17.49
CA ALA A 63 -15.90 3.21 16.14
C ALA A 63 -17.26 2.96 15.48
N PHE A 64 -18.21 2.42 16.25
CA PHE A 64 -19.56 2.14 15.75
C PHE A 64 -20.29 3.44 15.35
N VAL A 65 -20.26 4.43 16.24
CA VAL A 65 -20.84 5.75 15.99
C VAL A 65 -20.20 6.42 14.76
N PHE A 66 -18.87 6.34 14.64
CA PHE A 66 -18.16 6.89 13.49
C PHE A 66 -18.56 6.20 12.18
N LEU A 67 -18.61 4.86 12.15
CA LEU A 67 -18.96 4.11 10.93
C LEU A 67 -20.40 4.34 10.51
N LYS A 68 -21.37 4.35 11.47
CA LYS A 68 -22.77 4.69 11.17
C LYS A 68 -22.90 6.09 10.60
N GLY A 69 -22.28 7.09 11.26
CA GLY A 69 -22.31 8.47 10.77
C GLY A 69 -21.66 8.61 9.38
N LEU A 70 -20.57 7.89 9.12
CA LEU A 70 -19.93 7.91 7.81
C LEU A 70 -20.84 7.34 6.71
N VAL A 71 -21.52 6.22 6.97
CA VAL A 71 -22.45 5.58 6.02
C VAL A 71 -23.65 6.51 5.73
N GLU A 72 -24.19 7.15 6.78
CA GLU A 72 -25.29 8.12 6.66
C GLU A 72 -24.89 9.35 5.84
N GLU A 73 -23.72 9.95 6.13
CA GLU A 73 -23.21 11.13 5.40
C GLU A 73 -22.84 10.80 3.94
N MET A 74 -22.44 9.56 3.65
CA MET A 74 -22.24 9.10 2.27
C MET A 74 -23.56 8.86 1.53
N GLY A 75 -24.69 8.82 2.21
CA GLY A 75 -26.02 8.60 1.62
C GLY A 75 -26.17 7.19 1.01
N ILE A 76 -25.57 6.17 1.63
CA ILE A 76 -25.56 4.78 1.16
C ILE A 76 -26.32 3.87 2.12
N GLU A 77 -26.95 2.82 1.56
CA GLU A 77 -27.73 1.84 2.31
C GLU A 77 -26.86 0.66 2.74
N LEU A 78 -26.29 0.75 3.95
CA LEU A 78 -25.48 -0.29 4.55
C LEU A 78 -25.81 -0.50 6.02
N ASP A 79 -25.85 -1.76 6.43
CA ASP A 79 -25.89 -2.17 7.81
C ASP A 79 -24.46 -2.29 8.36
N VAL A 80 -24.23 -1.79 9.56
CA VAL A 80 -22.95 -1.88 10.26
C VAL A 80 -23.11 -2.88 11.39
N VAL A 81 -22.38 -3.98 11.34
CA VAL A 81 -22.30 -4.99 12.40
C VAL A 81 -20.94 -4.88 13.08
N GLY A 82 -20.93 -4.59 14.38
CA GLY A 82 -19.70 -4.49 15.17
C GLY A 82 -19.58 -5.63 16.17
N LYS A 83 -18.41 -6.22 16.27
CA LYS A 83 -18.07 -7.27 17.23
C LYS A 83 -16.70 -7.09 17.85
N THR A 84 -16.45 -7.75 18.99
CA THR A 84 -15.16 -7.69 19.68
C THR A 84 -14.80 -9.04 20.30
N ASP A 85 -13.50 -9.31 20.38
CA ASP A 85 -12.94 -10.39 21.19
C ASP A 85 -12.48 -9.93 22.58
N GLY A 86 -12.71 -8.65 22.91
CA GLY A 86 -12.27 -8.00 24.15
C GLY A 86 -10.98 -7.18 23.99
N THR A 87 -10.22 -7.38 22.91
CA THR A 87 -8.99 -6.64 22.59
C THR A 87 -9.08 -5.92 21.25
N ASP A 88 -9.60 -6.59 20.24
CA ASP A 88 -9.73 -6.09 18.87
C ASP A 88 -11.19 -5.79 18.52
N LEU A 89 -11.40 -4.88 17.59
CA LEU A 89 -12.72 -4.52 17.08
C LEU A 89 -12.87 -4.97 15.63
N PHE A 90 -14.00 -5.61 15.34
CA PHE A 90 -14.31 -6.16 14.02
C PHE A 90 -15.63 -5.56 13.52
N PHE A 91 -15.61 -5.01 12.32
CA PHE A 91 -16.80 -4.42 11.70
C PHE A 91 -17.05 -5.07 10.34
N LEU A 92 -18.31 -5.43 10.10
CA LEU A 92 -18.77 -5.90 8.82
C LEU A 92 -19.80 -4.93 8.27
N LEU A 93 -19.60 -4.49 7.03
CA LEU A 93 -20.48 -3.60 6.30
C LEU A 93 -21.24 -4.43 5.25
N GLU A 94 -22.57 -4.51 5.40
CA GLU A 94 -23.41 -5.34 4.54
C GLU A 94 -24.56 -4.50 3.93
N GLY A 95 -24.85 -4.72 2.66
CA GLY A 95 -25.96 -4.05 2.00
C GLY A 95 -25.75 -3.79 0.52
N LYS A 96 -26.72 -3.12 -0.09
CA LYS A 96 -26.75 -2.91 -1.55
C LYS A 96 -25.59 -2.09 -2.07
N ASP A 97 -25.11 -1.14 -1.26
CA ASP A 97 -24.07 -0.19 -1.65
C ASP A 97 -22.66 -0.59 -1.19
N SER A 98 -22.48 -1.88 -0.82
CA SER A 98 -21.18 -2.43 -0.40
C SER A 98 -20.05 -2.14 -1.40
N GLY A 99 -20.35 -2.11 -2.70
CA GLY A 99 -19.40 -1.74 -3.73
C GLY A 99 -18.80 -0.32 -3.57
N THR A 100 -19.56 0.62 -3.03
CA THR A 100 -19.12 2.01 -2.80
C THR A 100 -18.09 2.08 -1.68
N VAL A 101 -18.33 1.39 -0.56
CA VAL A 101 -17.38 1.34 0.56
C VAL A 101 -16.16 0.46 0.28
N ILE A 102 -16.28 -0.52 -0.59
CA ILE A 102 -15.13 -1.29 -1.08
C ILE A 102 -14.25 -0.40 -1.97
N GLY A 103 -14.87 0.28 -2.93
CA GLY A 103 -14.19 1.13 -3.88
C GLY A 103 -13.29 0.37 -4.86
N LYS A 104 -12.41 1.09 -5.53
CA LYS A 104 -11.49 0.48 -6.52
C LYS A 104 -10.47 -0.41 -5.82
N ARG A 105 -10.66 -1.71 -5.90
CA ARG A 105 -9.74 -2.73 -5.34
C ARG A 105 -9.58 -2.67 -3.82
N GLY A 106 -10.62 -2.25 -3.12
CA GLY A 106 -10.59 -2.16 -1.67
C GLY A 106 -9.95 -0.88 -1.12
N ALA A 107 -9.59 0.10 -1.96
CA ALA A 107 -8.91 1.31 -1.50
C ALA A 107 -9.78 2.17 -0.58
N THR A 108 -11.10 2.24 -0.82
CA THR A 108 -12.02 2.96 0.06
C THR A 108 -12.17 2.21 1.38
N LEU A 109 -12.27 0.89 1.33
CA LEU A 109 -12.36 0.05 2.52
C LEU A 109 -11.12 0.18 3.41
N ASP A 110 -9.92 0.20 2.82
CA ASP A 110 -8.67 0.43 3.55
C ASP A 110 -8.63 1.83 4.19
N ALA A 111 -9.12 2.86 3.49
CA ALA A 111 -9.22 4.21 4.02
C ALA A 111 -10.22 4.31 5.19
N ILE A 112 -11.39 3.68 5.07
CA ILE A 112 -12.41 3.63 6.13
C ILE A 112 -11.82 2.93 7.37
N GLN A 113 -11.18 1.77 7.20
CA GLN A 113 -10.54 1.06 8.30
C GLN A 113 -9.48 1.93 8.99
N TYR A 114 -8.64 2.62 8.21
CA TYR A 114 -7.61 3.50 8.76
C TYR A 114 -8.21 4.65 9.57
N LEU A 115 -9.23 5.34 9.05
CA LEU A 115 -9.92 6.43 9.76
C LEU A 115 -10.60 5.93 11.04
N THR A 116 -11.27 4.78 10.99
CA THR A 116 -11.89 4.16 12.16
C THR A 116 -10.83 3.84 13.23
N SER A 117 -9.69 3.29 12.82
CA SER A 117 -8.58 3.03 13.74
C SER A 117 -8.04 4.31 14.37
N LEU A 118 -7.97 5.43 13.65
CA LEU A 118 -7.56 6.72 14.23
C LEU A 118 -8.57 7.24 15.26
N VAL A 119 -9.86 7.08 15.01
CA VAL A 119 -10.93 7.51 15.94
C VAL A 119 -10.84 6.73 17.23
N VAL A 120 -10.70 5.40 17.16
CA VAL A 120 -10.63 4.51 18.32
C VAL A 120 -9.38 4.79 19.16
N ASN A 121 -8.23 4.98 18.50
CA ASN A 121 -6.94 5.10 19.18
C ASN A 121 -6.59 6.55 19.58
N LYS A 122 -7.51 7.51 19.34
CA LYS A 122 -7.30 8.89 19.74
C LYS A 122 -7.35 9.03 21.27
N GLY A 123 -6.17 9.21 21.88
CA GLY A 123 -6.07 9.42 23.34
C GLY A 123 -6.06 8.15 24.19
N ASN A 124 -6.11 6.98 23.59
CA ASN A 124 -5.96 5.71 24.29
C ASN A 124 -4.49 5.38 24.54
N GLY A 125 -4.18 4.86 25.74
CA GLY A 125 -2.82 4.46 26.12
C GLY A 125 -2.39 3.14 25.47
N GLU A 126 -3.33 2.25 25.19
CA GLU A 126 -3.10 0.96 24.52
C GLU A 126 -3.72 0.98 23.11
N TYR A 127 -2.99 0.41 22.16
CA TYR A 127 -3.44 0.36 20.78
C TYR A 127 -4.48 -0.74 20.57
N ILE A 128 -5.68 -0.35 20.16
CA ILE A 128 -6.78 -1.24 19.79
C ILE A 128 -6.74 -1.47 18.29
N ARG A 129 -6.64 -2.70 17.87
CA ARG A 129 -6.69 -3.07 16.45
C ARG A 129 -8.14 -3.02 15.98
N VAL A 130 -8.34 -2.38 14.82
CA VAL A 130 -9.65 -2.30 14.16
C VAL A 130 -9.58 -3.01 12.81
N VAL A 131 -10.52 -3.88 12.56
CA VAL A 131 -10.68 -4.57 11.27
C VAL A 131 -12.05 -4.22 10.71
N VAL A 132 -12.08 -3.70 9.49
CA VAL A 132 -13.31 -3.40 8.74
C VAL A 132 -13.30 -4.20 7.45
N ASP A 133 -14.37 -4.96 7.21
CA ASP A 133 -14.57 -5.66 5.95
C ASP A 133 -15.98 -5.39 5.41
N ALA A 134 -16.20 -5.64 4.14
CA ALA A 134 -17.48 -5.53 3.47
C ALA A 134 -17.74 -6.80 2.66
N GLU A 135 -18.79 -7.53 3.03
CA GLU A 135 -19.19 -8.78 2.33
C GLU A 135 -18.06 -9.79 2.10
N ASN A 136 -17.13 -9.94 3.02
CA ASN A 136 -15.94 -10.79 2.86
C ASN A 136 -15.09 -10.44 1.61
N TYR A 137 -15.03 -9.14 1.28
CA TYR A 137 -14.31 -8.66 0.10
C TYR A 137 -12.86 -9.09 0.09
N ARG A 138 -12.15 -8.98 1.23
CA ARG A 138 -10.72 -9.28 1.31
C ARG A 138 -10.41 -10.71 0.90
N ALA A 139 -11.15 -11.68 1.41
CA ALA A 139 -11.02 -13.09 1.05
C ALA A 139 -11.39 -13.35 -0.43
N LYS A 140 -12.48 -12.73 -0.91
CA LYS A 140 -12.88 -12.81 -2.33
C LYS A 140 -11.80 -12.21 -3.24
N ARG A 141 -11.19 -11.11 -2.83
CA ARG A 141 -10.12 -10.41 -3.57
C ARG A 141 -8.84 -11.23 -3.65
N GLU A 142 -8.42 -11.85 -2.57
CA GLU A 142 -7.27 -12.75 -2.51
C GLU A 142 -7.42 -13.89 -3.52
N LYS A 143 -8.56 -14.62 -3.47
CA LYS A 143 -8.88 -15.69 -4.43
C LYS A 143 -8.88 -15.20 -5.88
N ALA A 144 -9.35 -13.97 -6.12
CA ALA A 144 -9.35 -13.36 -7.45
C ALA A 144 -7.92 -13.03 -7.94
N LEU A 145 -7.04 -12.54 -7.05
CA LEU A 145 -5.63 -12.26 -7.34
C LEU A 145 -4.84 -13.53 -7.64
N GLU A 146 -5.07 -14.62 -6.89
CA GLU A 146 -4.46 -15.91 -7.18
C GLU A 146 -4.83 -16.43 -8.57
N LYS A 147 -6.14 -16.38 -8.92
CA LYS A 147 -6.61 -16.77 -10.25
C LYS A 147 -6.01 -15.90 -11.36
N LEU A 148 -5.92 -14.59 -11.10
CA LEU A 148 -5.30 -13.63 -12.03
C LEU A 148 -3.82 -13.95 -12.24
N ALA A 149 -3.07 -14.19 -11.17
CA ALA A 149 -1.66 -14.54 -11.21
C ALA A 149 -1.40 -15.78 -12.09
N LYS A 150 -2.11 -16.88 -11.83
CA LYS A 150 -1.99 -18.12 -12.60
C LYS A 150 -2.29 -17.90 -14.08
N ARG A 151 -3.38 -17.19 -14.41
CA ARG A 151 -3.75 -16.87 -15.80
C ARG A 151 -2.70 -16.01 -16.51
N LEU A 152 -2.12 -15.04 -15.80
CA LEU A 152 -1.08 -14.18 -16.38
C LEU A 152 0.24 -14.92 -16.55
N ALA A 153 0.62 -15.82 -15.64
CA ALA A 153 1.77 -16.69 -15.81
C ALA A 153 1.66 -17.54 -17.08
N GLU A 154 0.51 -18.17 -17.32
CA GLU A 154 0.26 -18.93 -18.55
C GLU A 154 0.35 -18.04 -19.80
N LYS A 155 -0.17 -16.81 -19.73
CA LYS A 155 -0.06 -15.84 -20.81
C LYS A 155 1.39 -15.50 -21.12
N VAL A 156 2.22 -15.26 -20.10
CA VAL A 156 3.66 -14.96 -20.25
C VAL A 156 4.38 -16.15 -20.88
N VAL A 157 4.12 -17.38 -20.40
CA VAL A 157 4.72 -18.60 -20.96
C VAL A 157 4.37 -18.76 -22.44
N ARG A 158 3.10 -18.58 -22.79
CA ARG A 158 2.62 -18.73 -24.19
C ARG A 158 3.12 -17.65 -25.13
N SER A 159 3.12 -16.38 -24.67
CA SER A 159 3.49 -15.24 -25.51
C SER A 159 5.00 -15.00 -25.54
N ARG A 160 5.76 -15.58 -24.60
CA ARG A 160 7.19 -15.32 -24.33
C ARG A 160 7.49 -13.82 -24.13
N ARG A 161 6.50 -13.06 -23.68
CA ARG A 161 6.65 -11.62 -23.39
C ARG A 161 6.35 -11.36 -21.93
N PRO A 162 7.16 -10.53 -21.26
CA PRO A 162 6.90 -10.15 -19.89
C PRO A 162 5.58 -9.37 -19.78
N PHE A 163 4.96 -9.45 -18.60
CA PHE A 163 3.72 -8.76 -18.33
C PHE A 163 3.83 -7.92 -17.05
N LYS A 164 3.47 -6.64 -17.15
CA LYS A 164 3.40 -5.73 -16.00
C LYS A 164 1.96 -5.60 -15.55
N LEU A 165 1.72 -5.86 -14.29
CA LEU A 165 0.41 -5.66 -13.67
C LEU A 165 0.21 -4.18 -13.38
N GLU A 166 -1.02 -3.82 -13.03
CA GLU A 166 -1.33 -2.50 -12.52
C GLU A 166 -0.77 -2.31 -11.10
N PRO A 167 -0.59 -1.06 -10.65
CA PRO A 167 -0.20 -0.77 -9.28
C PRO A 167 -1.18 -1.38 -8.27
N MET A 168 -0.62 -1.90 -7.18
CA MET A 168 -1.40 -2.52 -6.10
C MET A 168 -0.66 -2.40 -4.77
N ASN A 169 -1.38 -2.57 -3.68
CA ASN A 169 -0.82 -2.47 -2.34
C ASN A 169 0.21 -3.59 -2.04
N PRO A 170 1.05 -3.45 -0.99
CA PRO A 170 2.07 -4.45 -0.65
C PRO A 170 1.51 -5.85 -0.41
N TYR A 171 0.34 -5.94 0.24
CA TYR A 171 -0.31 -7.21 0.54
C TYR A 171 -0.73 -7.95 -0.74
N GLU A 172 -1.38 -7.26 -1.68
CA GLU A 172 -1.76 -7.83 -2.97
C GLU A 172 -0.53 -8.30 -3.77
N ARG A 173 0.57 -7.52 -3.72
CA ARG A 173 1.83 -7.93 -4.36
C ARG A 173 2.38 -9.22 -3.75
N LYS A 174 2.29 -9.37 -2.42
CA LYS A 174 2.70 -10.58 -1.70
C LYS A 174 1.89 -11.81 -2.14
N ILE A 175 0.57 -11.68 -2.29
CA ILE A 175 -0.31 -12.76 -2.79
C ILE A 175 0.18 -13.27 -4.15
N ILE A 176 0.42 -12.35 -5.10
CA ILE A 176 0.86 -12.72 -6.45
C ILE A 176 2.24 -13.38 -6.41
N HIS A 177 3.19 -12.85 -5.64
CA HIS A 177 4.50 -13.46 -5.46
C HIS A 177 4.39 -14.88 -4.88
N ALA A 178 3.65 -15.06 -3.80
CA ALA A 178 3.45 -16.35 -3.15
C ALA A 178 2.80 -17.37 -4.09
N THR A 179 1.78 -16.93 -4.84
CA THR A 179 1.08 -17.78 -5.81
C THR A 179 2.00 -18.31 -6.90
N LEU A 180 2.91 -17.47 -7.41
CA LEU A 180 3.78 -17.82 -8.53
C LEU A 180 5.17 -18.32 -8.10
N GLN A 181 5.51 -18.27 -6.83
CA GLN A 181 6.80 -18.72 -6.31
C GLN A 181 7.10 -20.19 -6.65
N LYS A 182 6.06 -21.03 -6.66
CA LYS A 182 6.16 -22.47 -6.95
C LYS A 182 6.15 -22.78 -8.45
N ASP A 183 5.87 -21.82 -9.33
CA ASP A 183 5.87 -22.06 -10.78
C ASP A 183 7.32 -21.94 -11.32
N PRO A 184 7.90 -23.06 -11.83
CA PRO A 184 9.28 -23.05 -12.32
C PRO A 184 9.46 -22.27 -13.63
N ARG A 185 8.40 -21.94 -14.35
CA ARG A 185 8.42 -21.34 -15.68
C ARG A 185 8.55 -19.80 -15.67
N VAL A 186 8.14 -19.18 -14.56
CA VAL A 186 8.09 -17.73 -14.46
C VAL A 186 8.77 -17.22 -13.19
N THR A 187 9.20 -15.97 -13.22
CA THR A 187 9.66 -15.23 -12.05
C THR A 187 8.88 -13.94 -11.90
N THR A 188 8.83 -13.41 -10.69
CA THR A 188 8.09 -12.18 -10.38
C THR A 188 9.00 -11.19 -9.67
N LYS A 189 8.91 -9.91 -10.10
CA LYS A 189 9.65 -8.79 -9.49
C LYS A 189 8.68 -7.67 -9.14
N SER A 190 8.90 -7.03 -8.02
CA SER A 190 8.15 -5.83 -7.61
C SER A 190 8.94 -4.59 -8.02
N GLU A 191 8.40 -3.77 -8.92
CA GLU A 191 9.05 -2.59 -9.51
C GLU A 191 8.27 -1.31 -9.22
N GLY A 192 9.00 -0.18 -9.11
CA GLY A 192 8.46 1.16 -8.90
C GLY A 192 8.43 1.57 -7.44
N GLN A 193 7.85 2.74 -7.18
CA GLN A 193 7.65 3.32 -5.85
C GLN A 193 6.16 3.42 -5.57
N ASP A 194 5.76 3.26 -4.31
CA ASP A 194 4.37 3.45 -3.92
C ASP A 194 3.93 4.91 -4.16
N PRO A 195 2.71 5.17 -4.62
CA PRO A 195 1.58 4.24 -4.85
C PRO A 195 1.59 3.53 -6.21
N TYR A 196 2.60 3.71 -7.05
CA TYR A 196 2.67 3.16 -8.41
C TYR A 196 3.42 1.84 -8.50
N ARG A 197 3.85 1.27 -7.39
CA ARG A 197 4.58 0.01 -7.35
C ARG A 197 3.70 -1.16 -7.79
N ARG A 198 4.27 -2.04 -8.63
CA ARG A 198 3.55 -3.13 -9.32
C ARG A 198 4.37 -4.39 -9.45
N ILE A 199 3.69 -5.49 -9.78
CA ILE A 199 4.36 -6.74 -10.11
C ILE A 199 4.65 -6.84 -11.60
N HIS A 200 5.83 -7.33 -11.90
CA HIS A 200 6.27 -7.71 -13.23
C HIS A 200 6.48 -9.23 -13.24
N ILE A 201 5.86 -9.92 -14.21
CA ILE A 201 5.99 -11.37 -14.42
C ILE A 201 6.80 -11.57 -15.69
N GLU A 202 7.87 -12.37 -15.61
CA GLU A 202 8.74 -12.68 -16.74
C GLU A 202 9.08 -14.18 -16.75
N LEU A 203 9.58 -14.70 -17.89
CA LEU A 203 10.09 -16.07 -17.98
C LEU A 203 11.37 -16.19 -17.15
N LYS A 204 11.59 -17.36 -16.59
CA LYS A 204 12.88 -17.76 -15.99
C LYS A 204 13.89 -18.13 -17.06
#